data_c3d01c5afc7cd8cd6f1065a1028a71c1
#
_entry.id   c3d01c5afc7cd8cd6f1065a1028a71c1
#
_cell.length_a   1.000
_cell.length_b   1.000
_cell.length_c   1.000
_cell.angle_alpha   90.00
_cell.angle_beta   90.00
_cell.angle_gamma   90.00
#
_symmetry.space_group_name_H-M   'P 1'
#
loop_
_entity.id
_entity.type
_entity.pdbx_description
1 polymer ?
#
loop_
_entity_poly.entity_id
_entity_poly.type
_entity_poly.pdbx_seq_one_letter_code
_entity_poly.pdbx_strand_id
1 'polypeptide(L)'
;MPRKAETLTSGGVERLIREARETRAAPRDIADGGCQGLTLRLTPTAAVWSIRFRHDDKPLRIRLGDAREWTLAQARAVAGDLRTHVEAGQGIPANDWIALKRTALAAKGGVDVPAAMPRDRGPVTWTLAEARQAWGAWMRREVEAGLLRDATVRNYLGVMSGPAMRTLDASLVSRITVADVAAVVATLIEQGKRSTARDVVRVSKRFWPWMGDADRKHLSGADPNALAGLKAPKTGDKPTRRSPRVPAIASMLAVAQHGALSTSVGGAIELLIYTAQRRLSVVTARVAEFEPWPEREGWGIWWQGHRTIAQGAPTEDDPRHGSHALPLPPHVWRRIETYLAFSRREAEERGVPRSPWMYPAARPRRIGDPVTHLSPHTLTHAVAAMPGIEASPQDVRRAFATVCQRDLGVAASVVGMVLDHATGDLPEVSDGNPMTRRSTLDQMLALKAPALEAWQKAVWAERLKVELPDREVLKAQIVAENLRQRGVTDLEAEGERRRKAAAKAYAEGRTWRQRRRPVGATNPA
;
A
#
# COMPACT_ATOMS: atom_id res chain seq x y z
N MET A 1 -18.39 -33.33 -37.73
CA MET A 1 -17.08 -33.16 -38.39
C MET A 1 -16.50 -31.82 -37.96
N PRO A 2 -15.25 -31.72 -37.50
CA PRO A 2 -14.67 -30.42 -37.14
C PRO A 2 -14.55 -29.57 -38.42
N ARG A 3 -15.04 -28.31 -38.36
CA ARG A 3 -14.91 -27.35 -39.47
C ARG A 3 -13.42 -27.18 -39.82
N LYS A 4 -13.06 -27.40 -41.09
CA LYS A 4 -11.70 -27.12 -41.59
C LYS A 4 -11.40 -25.63 -41.32
N ALA A 5 -10.28 -25.34 -40.66
CA ALA A 5 -9.89 -23.96 -40.41
C ALA A 5 -9.65 -23.22 -41.73
N GLU A 6 -10.13 -22.02 -41.85
CA GLU A 6 -9.92 -21.18 -43.02
C GLU A 6 -8.46 -20.71 -43.08
N THR A 7 -7.88 -20.70 -44.29
CA THR A 7 -6.51 -20.23 -44.47
C THR A 7 -6.48 -18.70 -44.34
N LEU A 8 -5.77 -18.20 -43.33
CA LEU A 8 -5.62 -16.78 -43.14
C LEU A 8 -4.81 -16.11 -44.25
N THR A 9 -5.16 -14.88 -44.59
CA THR A 9 -4.38 -14.02 -45.49
C THR A 9 -3.88 -12.82 -44.73
N SER A 10 -2.80 -12.15 -45.18
CA SER A 10 -2.23 -10.97 -44.49
C SER A 10 -3.28 -9.87 -44.33
N GLY A 11 -4.02 -9.52 -45.37
CA GLY A 11 -5.12 -8.54 -45.30
C GLY A 11 -6.29 -9.01 -44.43
N GLY A 12 -6.54 -10.31 -44.35
CA GLY A 12 -7.52 -10.91 -43.45
C GLY A 12 -7.13 -10.71 -41.98
N VAL A 13 -5.86 -10.91 -41.64
CA VAL A 13 -5.32 -10.72 -40.29
C VAL A 13 -5.44 -9.25 -39.85
N GLU A 14 -5.08 -8.31 -40.72
CA GLU A 14 -5.21 -6.86 -40.43
C GLU A 14 -6.66 -6.44 -40.21
N ARG A 15 -7.57 -6.96 -41.05
CA ARG A 15 -9.01 -6.73 -40.90
C ARG A 15 -9.53 -7.25 -39.55
N LEU A 16 -9.16 -8.49 -39.19
CA LEU A 16 -9.57 -9.11 -37.94
C LEU A 16 -9.04 -8.37 -36.71
N ILE A 17 -7.82 -7.86 -36.77
CA ILE A 17 -7.23 -7.04 -35.70
C ILE A 17 -7.99 -5.72 -35.54
N ARG A 18 -8.31 -5.05 -36.63
CA ARG A 18 -9.06 -3.80 -36.64
C ARG A 18 -10.48 -4.02 -36.10
N GLU A 19 -11.20 -5.02 -36.60
CA GLU A 19 -12.54 -5.40 -36.16
C GLU A 19 -12.58 -5.69 -34.64
N ALA A 20 -11.62 -6.48 -34.12
CA ALA A 20 -11.56 -6.80 -32.71
C ALA A 20 -11.36 -5.57 -31.83
N ARG A 21 -10.64 -4.57 -32.33
CA ARG A 21 -10.38 -3.30 -31.65
C ARG A 21 -11.61 -2.38 -31.66
N GLU A 22 -12.27 -2.27 -32.81
CA GLU A 22 -13.44 -1.38 -32.98
C GLU A 22 -14.67 -1.91 -32.24
N THR A 23 -14.92 -3.21 -32.30
CA THR A 23 -16.10 -3.83 -31.69
C THR A 23 -15.90 -4.22 -30.22
N ARG A 24 -14.69 -4.05 -29.65
CA ARG A 24 -14.33 -4.57 -28.32
C ARG A 24 -14.75 -6.03 -28.12
N ALA A 25 -14.60 -6.84 -29.17
CA ALA A 25 -15.04 -8.23 -29.18
C ALA A 25 -14.41 -9.07 -28.05
N ALA A 26 -15.15 -10.04 -27.53
CA ALA A 26 -14.65 -10.98 -26.55
C ALA A 26 -13.38 -11.72 -27.06
N PRO A 27 -12.45 -12.10 -26.18
CA PRO A 27 -11.23 -12.82 -26.57
C PRO A 27 -11.55 -14.08 -27.38
N ARG A 28 -10.94 -14.22 -28.55
CA ARG A 28 -11.15 -15.38 -29.44
C ARG A 28 -9.84 -15.88 -30.03
N ASP A 29 -9.74 -17.19 -30.22
CA ASP A 29 -8.63 -17.85 -30.91
C ASP A 29 -9.07 -18.23 -32.34
N ILE A 30 -8.33 -17.79 -33.36
CA ILE A 30 -8.57 -18.06 -34.76
C ILE A 30 -7.45 -18.99 -35.26
N ALA A 31 -7.78 -20.20 -35.68
CA ALA A 31 -6.81 -21.12 -36.21
C ALA A 31 -6.50 -20.80 -37.68
N ASP A 32 -5.23 -20.90 -38.07
CA ASP A 32 -4.81 -20.73 -39.45
C ASP A 32 -4.87 -22.06 -40.19
N GLY A 33 -5.73 -22.17 -41.22
CA GLY A 33 -5.81 -23.38 -42.07
C GLY A 33 -4.57 -23.60 -42.93
N GLY A 34 -3.71 -22.62 -43.12
CA GLY A 34 -2.45 -22.73 -43.88
C GLY A 34 -1.25 -23.22 -43.06
N CYS A 35 -1.35 -23.28 -41.72
CA CYS A 35 -0.30 -23.82 -40.86
C CYS A 35 -0.92 -24.52 -39.64
N GLN A 36 -0.82 -25.82 -39.62
CA GLN A 36 -1.43 -26.65 -38.58
C GLN A 36 -0.94 -26.25 -37.18
N GLY A 37 -1.89 -25.95 -36.26
CA GLY A 37 -1.62 -25.57 -34.90
C GLY A 37 -1.30 -24.10 -34.71
N LEU A 38 -1.03 -23.31 -35.78
CA LEU A 38 -0.87 -21.87 -35.67
C LEU A 38 -2.21 -21.20 -35.36
N THR A 39 -2.25 -20.37 -34.36
CA THR A 39 -3.45 -19.64 -33.90
C THR A 39 -3.16 -18.17 -33.66
N LEU A 40 -4.08 -17.31 -34.09
CA LEU A 40 -4.12 -15.89 -33.77
C LEU A 40 -5.09 -15.68 -32.62
N ARG A 41 -4.60 -15.29 -31.46
CA ARG A 41 -5.44 -14.86 -30.35
C ARG A 41 -5.70 -13.37 -30.46
N LEU A 42 -6.96 -13.01 -30.57
CA LEU A 42 -7.44 -11.62 -30.65
C LEU A 42 -8.11 -11.23 -29.33
N THR A 43 -7.74 -10.05 -28.84
CA THR A 43 -8.41 -9.33 -27.76
C THR A 43 -8.60 -7.88 -28.21
N PRO A 44 -9.41 -7.05 -27.54
CA PRO A 44 -9.55 -5.64 -27.87
C PRO A 44 -8.23 -4.84 -27.89
N THR A 45 -7.24 -5.29 -27.13
CA THR A 45 -5.98 -4.56 -26.93
C THR A 45 -4.76 -5.26 -27.54
N ALA A 46 -4.85 -6.56 -27.84
CA ALA A 46 -3.72 -7.35 -28.30
C ALA A 46 -4.09 -8.38 -29.36
N ALA A 47 -3.16 -8.66 -30.28
CA ALA A 47 -3.22 -9.74 -31.24
C ALA A 47 -1.94 -10.56 -31.16
N VAL A 48 -2.02 -11.84 -30.81
CA VAL A 48 -0.85 -12.65 -30.47
C VAL A 48 -0.83 -13.95 -31.27
N TRP A 49 0.25 -14.20 -32.00
CA TRP A 49 0.53 -15.47 -32.61
C TRP A 49 0.98 -16.51 -31.58
N SER A 50 0.42 -17.71 -31.66
CA SER A 50 0.84 -18.87 -30.87
C SER A 50 0.67 -20.14 -31.66
N ILE A 51 1.52 -21.15 -31.38
CA ILE A 51 1.40 -22.48 -31.94
C ILE A 51 0.94 -23.45 -30.86
N ARG A 52 0.05 -24.38 -31.24
CA ARG A 52 -0.41 -25.50 -30.42
C ARG A 52 0.02 -26.83 -31.06
N PHE A 53 0.59 -27.68 -30.26
CA PHE A 53 0.91 -29.05 -30.65
C PHE A 53 0.92 -29.97 -29.42
N ARG A 54 1.03 -31.29 -29.63
CA ARG A 54 1.18 -32.25 -28.52
C ARG A 54 2.66 -32.61 -28.37
N HIS A 55 3.13 -32.59 -27.14
CA HIS A 55 4.46 -33.07 -26.78
C HIS A 55 4.30 -33.93 -25.52
N ASP A 56 4.82 -35.20 -25.58
CA ASP A 56 4.64 -36.19 -24.51
C ASP A 56 3.17 -36.37 -24.10
N ASP A 57 2.29 -36.49 -25.09
CA ASP A 57 0.83 -36.60 -24.93
C ASP A 57 0.13 -35.43 -24.21
N LYS A 58 0.85 -34.35 -23.87
CA LYS A 58 0.29 -33.16 -23.27
C LYS A 58 0.09 -32.07 -24.33
N PRO A 59 -1.04 -31.35 -24.28
CA PRO A 59 -1.23 -30.19 -25.13
C PRO A 59 -0.30 -29.04 -24.68
N LEU A 60 0.52 -28.56 -25.61
CA LEU A 60 1.44 -27.44 -25.38
C LEU A 60 1.05 -26.25 -26.24
N ARG A 61 1.15 -25.05 -25.70
CA ARG A 61 0.97 -23.78 -26.42
C ARG A 61 2.19 -22.91 -26.24
N ILE A 62 2.84 -22.56 -27.33
CA ILE A 62 4.00 -21.65 -27.33
C ILE A 62 3.59 -20.33 -27.98
N ARG A 63 3.87 -19.22 -27.31
CA ARG A 63 3.66 -17.88 -27.83
C ARG A 63 4.81 -17.52 -28.78
N LEU A 64 4.47 -17.07 -30.00
CA LEU A 64 5.45 -16.61 -30.99
C LEU A 64 5.72 -15.10 -30.89
N GLY A 65 4.67 -14.29 -30.74
CA GLY A 65 4.81 -12.83 -30.61
C GLY A 65 3.56 -12.04 -30.98
N ASP A 66 3.64 -10.71 -30.96
CA ASP A 66 2.55 -9.81 -31.35
C ASP A 66 2.34 -9.84 -32.88
N ALA A 67 1.11 -9.98 -33.34
CA ALA A 67 0.78 -10.04 -34.75
C ALA A 67 0.97 -8.69 -35.49
N ARG A 68 1.22 -7.62 -34.77
CA ARG A 68 1.61 -6.33 -35.35
C ARG A 68 3.11 -6.25 -35.68
N GLU A 69 3.90 -7.09 -35.03
CA GLU A 69 5.35 -7.17 -35.23
C GLU A 69 5.76 -8.36 -36.11
N TRP A 70 4.87 -9.35 -36.26
CA TRP A 70 5.10 -10.56 -37.01
C TRP A 70 4.14 -10.66 -38.18
N THR A 71 4.68 -10.70 -39.40
CA THR A 71 3.85 -11.01 -40.56
C THR A 71 3.32 -12.46 -40.49
N LEU A 72 2.22 -12.76 -41.14
CA LEU A 72 1.67 -14.07 -41.23
C LEU A 72 2.67 -15.10 -41.80
N ALA A 73 3.47 -14.68 -42.79
CA ALA A 73 4.50 -15.50 -43.41
C ALA A 73 5.62 -15.85 -42.39
N GLN A 74 6.06 -14.89 -41.61
CA GLN A 74 7.05 -15.10 -40.54
C GLN A 74 6.50 -16.02 -39.45
N ALA A 75 5.25 -15.81 -39.02
CA ALA A 75 4.61 -16.66 -38.02
C ALA A 75 4.50 -18.13 -38.51
N ARG A 76 4.13 -18.36 -39.78
CA ARG A 76 4.09 -19.72 -40.39
C ARG A 76 5.47 -20.37 -40.47
N ALA A 77 6.49 -19.62 -40.90
CA ALA A 77 7.86 -20.13 -41.01
C ALA A 77 8.40 -20.58 -39.66
N VAL A 78 8.27 -19.72 -38.63
CA VAL A 78 8.75 -20.04 -37.27
C VAL A 78 7.92 -21.17 -36.64
N ALA A 79 6.62 -21.23 -36.89
CA ALA A 79 5.79 -22.34 -36.43
C ALA A 79 6.20 -23.69 -37.08
N GLY A 80 6.55 -23.68 -38.35
CA GLY A 80 7.10 -24.85 -39.04
C GLY A 80 8.44 -25.31 -38.47
N ASP A 81 9.41 -24.38 -38.36
CA ASP A 81 10.72 -24.62 -37.77
C ASP A 81 10.63 -25.17 -36.34
N LEU A 82 9.71 -24.59 -35.52
CA LEU A 82 9.50 -25.02 -34.15
C LEU A 82 8.94 -26.45 -34.06
N ARG A 83 8.02 -26.80 -34.96
CA ARG A 83 7.50 -28.17 -35.06
C ARG A 83 8.62 -29.14 -35.40
N THR A 84 9.39 -28.86 -36.47
CA THR A 84 10.52 -29.69 -36.88
C THR A 84 11.54 -29.87 -35.75
N HIS A 85 11.82 -28.82 -35.00
CA HIS A 85 12.74 -28.85 -33.85
C HIS A 85 12.25 -29.82 -32.77
N VAL A 86 10.97 -29.72 -32.40
CA VAL A 86 10.36 -30.59 -31.38
C VAL A 86 10.23 -32.03 -31.85
N GLU A 87 9.82 -32.26 -33.11
CA GLU A 87 9.71 -33.60 -33.73
C GLU A 87 11.09 -34.29 -33.87
N ALA A 88 12.16 -33.49 -34.01
CA ALA A 88 13.52 -34.01 -34.01
C ALA A 88 14.05 -34.37 -32.61
N GLY A 89 13.22 -34.31 -31.57
CA GLY A 89 13.59 -34.66 -30.19
C GLY A 89 14.49 -33.63 -29.48
N GLN A 90 14.63 -32.41 -30.00
CA GLN A 90 15.50 -31.38 -29.44
C GLN A 90 14.85 -30.63 -28.29
N GLY A 91 13.69 -31.11 -27.81
CA GLY A 91 12.96 -30.51 -26.71
C GLY A 91 12.20 -29.24 -27.08
N ILE A 92 11.67 -28.55 -26.08
CA ILE A 92 10.95 -27.28 -26.26
C ILE A 92 11.96 -26.13 -26.28
N PRO A 93 12.10 -25.37 -27.39
CA PRO A 93 13.09 -24.32 -27.48
C PRO A 93 12.75 -23.14 -26.53
N ALA A 94 13.77 -22.53 -25.98
CA ALA A 94 13.64 -21.33 -25.16
C ALA A 94 13.15 -20.13 -25.98
N ASN A 95 12.62 -19.11 -25.32
CA ASN A 95 12.12 -17.89 -25.97
C ASN A 95 13.20 -17.19 -26.84
N ASP A 96 14.46 -17.34 -26.48
CA ASP A 96 15.60 -16.80 -27.25
C ASP A 96 15.72 -17.43 -28.65
N TRP A 97 15.39 -18.71 -28.80
CA TRP A 97 15.38 -19.39 -30.08
C TRP A 97 14.34 -18.77 -31.04
N ILE A 98 13.15 -18.44 -30.53
CA ILE A 98 12.08 -17.80 -31.31
C ILE A 98 12.54 -16.40 -31.78
N ALA A 99 13.20 -15.64 -30.91
CA ALA A 99 13.74 -14.32 -31.22
C ALA A 99 14.84 -14.40 -32.29
N LEU A 100 15.76 -15.37 -32.20
CA LEU A 100 16.80 -15.62 -33.20
C LEU A 100 16.23 -16.00 -34.57
N LYS A 101 15.21 -16.86 -34.60
CA LYS A 101 14.54 -17.23 -35.86
C LYS A 101 13.83 -16.07 -36.51
N ARG A 102 13.19 -15.21 -35.72
CA ARG A 102 12.59 -13.95 -36.19
C ARG A 102 13.62 -13.07 -36.89
N THR A 103 14.77 -12.85 -36.23
CA THR A 103 15.85 -12.00 -36.77
C THR A 103 16.41 -12.58 -38.08
N ALA A 104 16.60 -13.91 -38.14
CA ALA A 104 17.09 -14.58 -39.35
C ALA A 104 16.09 -14.49 -40.52
N LEU A 105 14.78 -14.55 -40.26
CA LEU A 105 13.75 -14.42 -41.30
C LEU A 105 13.60 -12.96 -41.78
N ALA A 106 13.77 -11.99 -40.91
CA ALA A 106 13.77 -10.58 -41.27
C ALA A 106 14.95 -10.24 -42.20
N ALA A 107 16.11 -10.82 -41.94
CA ALA A 107 17.30 -10.65 -42.77
C ALA A 107 17.19 -11.25 -44.19
N LYS A 108 16.41 -12.36 -44.35
CA LYS A 108 16.17 -12.99 -45.66
C LYS A 108 15.13 -12.27 -46.52
N GLY A 109 14.27 -11.45 -45.92
CA GLY A 109 13.13 -10.83 -46.61
C GLY A 109 13.38 -9.48 -47.28
N GLY A 110 14.59 -8.91 -47.21
CA GLY A 110 14.90 -7.58 -47.80
C GLY A 110 14.03 -6.42 -47.32
N VAL A 111 13.22 -6.63 -46.31
CA VAL A 111 12.45 -5.58 -45.62
C VAL A 111 13.41 -4.98 -44.62
N ASP A 112 13.71 -3.69 -44.80
CA ASP A 112 14.31 -2.87 -43.76
C ASP A 112 13.38 -2.83 -42.54
N VAL A 113 13.39 -3.91 -41.79
CA VAL A 113 12.97 -3.83 -40.40
C VAL A 113 14.07 -2.94 -39.81
N PRO A 114 13.74 -1.77 -39.22
CA PRO A 114 14.73 -1.06 -38.43
C PRO A 114 15.25 -2.13 -37.48
N ALA A 115 16.50 -2.52 -37.67
CA ALA A 115 17.13 -3.52 -36.87
C ALA A 115 16.78 -3.10 -35.46
N ALA A 116 15.96 -3.90 -34.75
CA ALA A 116 16.04 -3.87 -33.32
C ALA A 116 17.53 -4.08 -33.11
N MET A 117 18.27 -2.98 -33.00
CA MET A 117 19.71 -3.01 -32.84
C MET A 117 19.95 -4.23 -31.97
N PRO A 118 20.86 -5.16 -32.31
CA PRO A 118 21.38 -6.03 -31.32
C PRO A 118 21.77 -5.02 -30.24
N ARG A 119 20.87 -4.84 -29.26
CA ARG A 119 21.19 -4.03 -28.11
C ARG A 119 22.43 -4.74 -27.67
N ASP A 120 23.55 -4.10 -28.00
CA ASP A 120 24.82 -4.54 -27.53
C ASP A 120 24.55 -4.86 -26.08
N ARG A 121 24.50 -6.16 -25.78
CA ARG A 121 24.24 -6.62 -24.42
C ARG A 121 25.53 -6.30 -23.74
N GLY A 122 25.70 -4.98 -23.49
CA GLY A 122 26.81 -4.47 -22.75
C GLY A 122 26.97 -5.36 -21.52
N PRO A 123 28.18 -5.54 -21.05
CA PRO A 123 28.44 -6.48 -19.98
C PRO A 123 27.41 -6.24 -18.88
N VAL A 124 26.82 -7.32 -18.37
CA VAL A 124 25.89 -7.29 -17.23
C VAL A 124 26.48 -6.36 -16.16
N THR A 125 25.97 -5.16 -16.06
CA THR A 125 26.67 -4.05 -15.41
C THR A 125 25.99 -3.56 -14.14
N TRP A 126 24.73 -3.93 -13.90
CA TRP A 126 24.07 -3.44 -12.71
C TRP A 126 24.71 -3.97 -11.43
N THR A 127 25.22 -3.04 -10.65
CA THR A 127 25.45 -3.24 -9.22
C THR A 127 24.12 -3.29 -8.48
N LEU A 128 24.12 -3.82 -7.26
CA LEU A 128 22.91 -3.84 -6.44
C LEU A 128 22.37 -2.42 -6.16
N ALA A 129 23.27 -1.43 -6.04
CA ALA A 129 22.88 -0.03 -5.87
C ALA A 129 22.12 0.52 -7.07
N GLU A 130 22.63 0.28 -8.29
CA GLU A 130 21.97 0.71 -9.54
C GLU A 130 20.64 -0.01 -9.76
N ALA A 131 20.61 -1.31 -9.54
CA ALA A 131 19.36 -2.09 -9.61
C ALA A 131 18.29 -1.57 -8.63
N ARG A 132 18.69 -1.23 -7.39
CA ARG A 132 17.80 -0.62 -6.40
C ARG A 132 17.29 0.74 -6.84
N GLN A 133 18.14 1.57 -7.46
CA GLN A 133 17.74 2.87 -8.00
C GLN A 133 16.71 2.71 -9.14
N ALA A 134 16.97 1.78 -10.07
CA ALA A 134 16.07 1.46 -11.17
C ALA A 134 14.71 0.93 -10.66
N TRP A 135 14.74 0.04 -9.64
CA TRP A 135 13.53 -0.46 -9.00
C TRP A 135 12.73 0.66 -8.35
N GLY A 136 13.40 1.57 -7.66
CA GLY A 136 12.77 2.73 -7.06
C GLY A 136 12.10 3.64 -8.09
N ALA A 137 12.74 3.86 -9.24
CA ALA A 137 12.16 4.64 -10.33
C ALA A 137 10.92 3.94 -10.94
N TRP A 138 11.00 2.61 -11.14
CA TRP A 138 9.85 1.82 -11.60
C TRP A 138 8.68 1.90 -10.61
N MET A 139 8.94 1.64 -9.32
CA MET A 139 7.88 1.68 -8.31
C MET A 139 7.20 3.06 -8.19
N ARG A 140 7.93 4.17 -8.43
CA ARG A 140 7.32 5.51 -8.42
C ARG A 140 6.33 5.69 -9.59
N ARG A 141 6.66 5.17 -10.78
CA ARG A 141 5.71 5.17 -11.91
C ARG A 141 4.47 4.33 -11.61
N GLU A 142 4.62 3.21 -10.91
CA GLU A 142 3.47 2.42 -10.46
C GLU A 142 2.60 3.18 -9.43
N VAL A 143 3.22 4.05 -8.61
CA VAL A 143 2.47 4.93 -7.71
C VAL A 143 1.70 5.99 -8.49
N GLU A 144 2.32 6.62 -9.48
CA GLU A 144 1.68 7.60 -10.38
C GLU A 144 0.52 6.98 -11.17
N ALA A 145 0.67 5.71 -11.56
CA ALA A 145 -0.40 4.93 -12.21
C ALA A 145 -1.48 4.42 -11.24
N GLY A 146 -1.37 4.68 -9.93
CA GLY A 146 -2.32 4.20 -8.92
C GLY A 146 -2.23 2.69 -8.60
N LEU A 147 -1.24 1.98 -9.13
CA LEU A 147 -1.07 0.54 -8.97
C LEU A 147 -0.27 0.16 -7.71
N LEU A 148 0.48 1.10 -7.16
CA LEU A 148 1.27 0.91 -5.94
C LEU A 148 1.10 2.10 -5.00
N ARG A 149 1.28 1.85 -3.69
CA ARG A 149 1.25 2.92 -2.68
C ARG A 149 2.65 3.44 -2.40
N ASP A 150 2.78 4.74 -2.25
CA ASP A 150 4.03 5.40 -1.85
C ASP A 150 4.61 4.86 -0.52
N ALA A 151 3.75 4.46 0.43
CA ALA A 151 4.18 3.80 1.66
C ALA A 151 4.87 2.45 1.42
N THR A 152 4.43 1.69 0.40
CA THR A 152 5.05 0.41 0.00
C THR A 152 6.43 0.67 -0.59
N VAL A 153 6.55 1.68 -1.44
CA VAL A 153 7.85 2.09 -2.03
C VAL A 153 8.84 2.47 -0.94
N ARG A 154 8.42 3.35 -0.01
CA ARG A 154 9.26 3.74 1.13
C ARG A 154 9.69 2.55 1.99
N ASN A 155 8.79 1.61 2.25
CA ASN A 155 9.11 0.40 3.01
C ASN A 155 10.13 -0.46 2.27
N TYR A 156 9.90 -0.77 1.01
CA TYR A 156 10.78 -1.64 0.22
C TYR A 156 12.17 -1.03 0.02
N LEU A 157 12.23 0.24 -0.37
CA LEU A 157 13.50 0.93 -0.52
C LEU A 157 14.20 1.11 0.84
N GLY A 158 13.47 1.37 1.92
CA GLY A 158 14.03 1.46 3.27
C GLY A 158 14.69 0.16 3.71
N VAL A 159 14.07 -0.98 3.44
CA VAL A 159 14.64 -2.31 3.74
C VAL A 159 15.88 -2.58 2.90
N MET A 160 15.81 -2.36 1.58
CA MET A 160 16.90 -2.63 0.66
C MET A 160 18.05 -1.62 0.75
N SER A 161 17.82 -0.45 1.34
CA SER A 161 18.85 0.57 1.63
C SER A 161 19.35 0.52 3.07
N GLY A 162 18.93 -0.48 3.84
CA GLY A 162 19.42 -0.67 5.20
C GLY A 162 20.92 -0.94 5.26
N PRO A 163 21.61 -0.57 6.36
CA PRO A 163 23.07 -0.71 6.46
C PRO A 163 23.60 -2.10 6.11
N ALA A 164 22.88 -3.15 6.51
CA ALA A 164 23.28 -4.54 6.24
C ALA A 164 23.19 -4.90 4.76
N MET A 165 22.21 -4.40 4.01
CA MET A 165 22.09 -4.64 2.55
C MET A 165 23.08 -3.79 1.76
N ARG A 166 23.47 -2.63 2.27
CA ARG A 166 24.46 -1.75 1.61
C ARG A 166 25.84 -2.37 1.49
N THR A 167 26.17 -3.37 2.27
CA THR A 167 27.43 -4.13 2.15
C THR A 167 27.57 -4.79 0.77
N LEU A 168 26.44 -5.04 0.09
CA LEU A 168 26.38 -5.63 -1.24
C LEU A 168 26.24 -4.59 -2.38
N ASP A 169 26.18 -3.29 -2.07
CA ASP A 169 25.88 -2.23 -3.04
C ASP A 169 26.82 -2.21 -4.25
N ALA A 170 28.10 -2.47 -4.04
CA ALA A 170 29.12 -2.48 -5.10
C ALA A 170 29.17 -3.82 -5.87
N SER A 171 28.48 -4.85 -5.41
CA SER A 171 28.49 -6.16 -6.04
C SER A 171 27.61 -6.17 -7.28
N LEU A 172 28.08 -6.80 -8.36
CA LEU A 172 27.26 -7.06 -9.53
C LEU A 172 26.12 -8.01 -9.17
N VAL A 173 24.89 -7.67 -9.56
CA VAL A 173 23.68 -8.47 -9.27
C VAL A 173 23.85 -9.93 -9.72
N SER A 174 24.45 -10.15 -10.88
CA SER A 174 24.73 -11.49 -11.44
C SER A 174 25.68 -12.35 -10.59
N ARG A 175 26.43 -11.75 -9.68
CA ARG A 175 27.40 -12.44 -8.80
C ARG A 175 26.87 -12.64 -7.38
N ILE A 176 25.78 -11.97 -7.01
CA ILE A 176 25.18 -12.11 -5.69
C ILE A 176 24.45 -13.45 -5.60
N THR A 177 24.88 -14.25 -4.67
CA THR A 177 24.35 -15.58 -4.40
C THR A 177 23.34 -15.58 -3.25
N VAL A 178 22.63 -16.70 -3.08
CA VAL A 178 21.78 -16.91 -1.90
C VAL A 178 22.61 -16.85 -0.59
N ALA A 179 23.87 -17.27 -0.64
CA ALA A 179 24.76 -17.26 0.53
C ALA A 179 25.08 -15.83 0.99
N ASP A 180 25.29 -14.89 0.05
CA ASP A 180 25.58 -13.50 0.38
C ASP A 180 24.40 -12.84 1.10
N VAL A 181 23.19 -13.03 0.59
CA VAL A 181 21.98 -12.50 1.25
C VAL A 181 21.69 -13.21 2.56
N ALA A 182 21.98 -14.52 2.65
CA ALA A 182 21.85 -15.27 3.89
C ALA A 182 22.85 -14.77 4.97
N ALA A 183 24.07 -14.38 4.60
CA ALA A 183 25.03 -13.76 5.51
C ALA A 183 24.51 -12.42 6.08
N VAL A 184 23.90 -11.58 5.23
CA VAL A 184 23.23 -10.34 5.70
C VAL A 184 22.12 -10.66 6.70
N VAL A 185 21.31 -11.69 6.41
CA VAL A 185 20.23 -12.12 7.30
C VAL A 185 20.80 -12.63 8.63
N ALA A 186 21.89 -13.42 8.62
CA ALA A 186 22.56 -13.92 9.82
C ALA A 186 23.09 -12.78 10.70
N THR A 187 23.78 -11.80 10.11
CA THR A 187 24.26 -10.62 10.82
C THR A 187 23.13 -9.84 11.51
N LEU A 188 21.98 -9.70 10.85
CA LEU A 188 20.83 -9.05 11.47
C LEU A 188 20.24 -9.85 12.62
N ILE A 189 20.28 -11.19 12.54
CA ILE A 189 19.82 -12.08 13.61
C ILE A 189 20.75 -11.95 14.82
N GLU A 190 22.06 -11.96 14.62
CA GLU A 190 23.08 -11.77 15.66
C GLU A 190 22.92 -10.41 16.37
N GLN A 191 22.55 -9.37 15.63
CA GLN A 191 22.22 -8.06 16.18
C GLN A 191 20.85 -7.99 16.89
N GLY A 192 20.14 -9.11 17.04
CA GLY A 192 18.81 -9.15 17.64
C GLY A 192 17.69 -8.60 16.74
N LYS A 193 17.98 -8.20 15.49
CA LYS A 193 17.05 -7.54 14.56
C LYS A 193 16.28 -8.55 13.68
N ARG A 194 15.70 -9.60 14.30
CA ARG A 194 15.00 -10.69 13.59
C ARG A 194 13.86 -10.22 12.68
N SER A 195 13.13 -9.17 13.09
CA SER A 195 12.05 -8.60 12.26
C SER A 195 12.62 -7.99 10.98
N THR A 196 13.69 -7.20 11.08
CA THR A 196 14.39 -6.61 9.93
C THR A 196 14.95 -7.69 9.01
N ALA A 197 15.56 -8.74 9.58
CA ALA A 197 16.06 -9.89 8.83
C ALA A 197 14.95 -10.57 8.01
N ARG A 198 13.78 -10.73 8.60
CA ARG A 198 12.60 -11.28 7.91
C ARG A 198 12.10 -10.36 6.79
N ASP A 199 12.11 -9.04 7.00
CA ASP A 199 11.75 -8.07 5.98
C ASP A 199 12.74 -8.07 4.83
N VAL A 200 14.04 -8.20 5.08
CA VAL A 200 15.07 -8.36 4.04
C VAL A 200 14.75 -9.57 3.16
N VAL A 201 14.47 -10.73 3.73
CA VAL A 201 14.08 -11.92 2.96
C VAL A 201 12.83 -11.67 2.11
N ARG A 202 11.79 -11.10 2.72
CA ARG A 202 10.52 -10.82 2.05
C ARG A 202 10.68 -9.86 0.88
N VAL A 203 11.43 -8.80 1.06
CA VAL A 203 11.62 -7.76 0.04
C VAL A 203 12.58 -8.24 -1.05
N SER A 204 13.66 -8.95 -0.70
CA SER A 204 14.57 -9.53 -1.68
C SER A 204 13.86 -10.53 -2.61
N LYS A 205 12.95 -11.36 -2.08
CA LYS A 205 12.13 -12.28 -2.88
C LYS A 205 11.12 -11.58 -3.81
N ARG A 206 10.93 -10.28 -3.69
CA ARG A 206 10.19 -9.44 -4.64
C ARG A 206 11.11 -8.72 -5.62
N PHE A 207 12.27 -8.34 -5.16
CA PHE A 207 13.23 -7.56 -5.94
C PHE A 207 13.95 -8.42 -6.99
N TRP A 208 14.38 -9.64 -6.62
CA TRP A 208 15.09 -10.53 -7.55
C TRP A 208 14.28 -10.94 -8.78
N PRO A 209 13.04 -11.42 -8.67
CA PRO A 209 12.21 -11.67 -9.85
C PRO A 209 12.02 -10.45 -10.73
N TRP A 210 11.83 -9.25 -10.13
CA TRP A 210 11.71 -8.02 -10.89
C TRP A 210 12.98 -7.72 -11.72
N MET A 211 14.17 -7.95 -11.18
CA MET A 211 15.43 -7.80 -11.92
C MET A 211 15.58 -8.85 -13.02
N GLY A 212 15.06 -10.05 -12.80
CA GLY A 212 15.13 -11.17 -13.72
C GLY A 212 14.07 -11.16 -14.82
N ASP A 213 13.14 -10.19 -14.85
CA ASP A 213 12.17 -10.04 -15.94
C ASP A 213 12.86 -9.81 -17.28
N ALA A 214 12.25 -10.25 -18.37
CA ALA A 214 12.83 -10.29 -19.71
C ALA A 214 13.39 -8.95 -20.21
N ASP A 215 12.76 -7.84 -19.82
CA ASP A 215 13.17 -6.48 -20.20
C ASP A 215 14.36 -5.95 -19.39
N ARG A 216 14.69 -6.55 -18.24
CA ARG A 216 15.74 -6.10 -17.32
C ARG A 216 16.87 -7.10 -17.13
N LYS A 217 16.62 -8.38 -17.42
CA LYS A 217 17.59 -9.47 -17.25
C LYS A 217 18.91 -9.21 -17.99
N HIS A 218 18.85 -8.59 -19.16
CA HIS A 218 20.04 -8.24 -19.95
C HIS A 218 20.91 -7.17 -19.29
N LEU A 219 20.36 -6.35 -18.39
CA LEU A 219 21.08 -5.32 -17.63
C LEU A 219 21.57 -5.86 -16.28
N SER A 220 20.75 -6.66 -15.60
CA SER A 220 21.04 -7.15 -14.25
C SER A 220 21.79 -8.48 -14.22
N GLY A 221 21.59 -9.34 -15.22
CA GLY A 221 22.03 -10.73 -15.21
C GLY A 221 21.41 -11.58 -14.11
N ALA A 222 20.33 -11.09 -13.47
CA ALA A 222 19.71 -11.77 -12.35
C ALA A 222 18.99 -13.06 -12.79
N ASP A 223 19.23 -14.14 -12.06
CA ASP A 223 18.32 -15.27 -12.07
C ASP A 223 17.13 -14.94 -11.15
N PRO A 224 15.87 -14.91 -11.65
CA PRO A 224 14.70 -14.61 -10.85
C PRO A 224 14.52 -15.58 -9.66
N ASN A 225 15.07 -16.79 -9.78
CA ASN A 225 14.98 -17.84 -8.78
C ASN A 225 16.20 -17.94 -7.85
N ALA A 226 17.23 -17.11 -8.03
CA ALA A 226 18.46 -17.17 -7.25
C ALA A 226 18.24 -17.21 -5.73
N LEU A 227 17.19 -16.55 -5.24
CA LEU A 227 16.87 -16.50 -3.81
C LEU A 227 15.70 -17.44 -3.41
N ALA A 228 15.30 -18.39 -4.24
CA ALA A 228 14.21 -19.32 -3.92
C ALA A 228 14.48 -20.11 -2.61
N GLY A 229 15.72 -20.54 -2.42
CA GLY A 229 16.18 -21.26 -1.23
C GLY A 229 16.33 -20.42 0.05
N LEU A 230 16.26 -19.07 -0.06
CA LEU A 230 16.42 -18.19 1.10
C LEU A 230 15.23 -18.33 2.06
N LYS A 231 15.49 -18.79 3.29
CA LYS A 231 14.45 -18.99 4.30
C LYS A 231 14.33 -17.78 5.22
N ALA A 232 13.09 -17.35 5.48
CA ALA A 232 12.83 -16.33 6.47
C ALA A 232 13.14 -16.87 7.88
N PRO A 233 13.85 -16.10 8.73
CA PRO A 233 14.12 -16.51 10.09
C PRO A 233 12.80 -16.69 10.86
N LYS A 234 12.75 -17.73 11.69
CA LYS A 234 11.66 -17.88 12.66
C LYS A 234 11.74 -16.68 13.61
N THR A 235 10.69 -15.89 13.67
CA THR A 235 10.53 -14.96 14.80
C THR A 235 10.26 -15.81 16.02
N GLY A 236 10.96 -15.54 17.13
CA GLY A 236 10.67 -16.17 18.41
C GLY A 236 9.17 -16.10 18.75
N ASP A 237 8.78 -16.61 19.89
CA ASP A 237 7.38 -16.63 20.32
C ASP A 237 6.71 -15.29 20.03
N LYS A 238 5.61 -15.35 19.27
CA LYS A 238 4.85 -14.15 19.00
C LYS A 238 4.42 -13.60 20.35
N PRO A 239 4.72 -12.31 20.65
CA PRO A 239 4.23 -11.74 21.88
C PRO A 239 2.73 -12.03 21.97
N THR A 240 2.29 -12.53 23.11
CA THR A 240 0.87 -12.85 23.35
C THR A 240 0.03 -11.67 22.89
N ARG A 241 -0.87 -11.92 21.96
CA ARG A 241 -1.71 -10.85 21.40
C ARG A 241 -2.55 -10.28 22.54
N ARG A 242 -2.23 -9.05 22.94
CA ARG A 242 -2.97 -8.38 24.01
C ARG A 242 -4.37 -8.03 23.49
N SER A 243 -5.36 -8.33 24.29
CA SER A 243 -6.74 -7.85 24.11
C SER A 243 -7.13 -7.18 25.42
N PRO A 244 -6.86 -5.87 25.56
CA PRO A 244 -7.19 -5.17 26.81
C PRO A 244 -8.69 -5.25 27.08
N ARG A 245 -9.04 -5.34 28.35
CA ARG A 245 -10.43 -5.30 28.79
C ARG A 245 -10.97 -3.86 28.77
N VAL A 246 -12.28 -3.71 28.84
CA VAL A 246 -12.95 -2.40 28.82
C VAL A 246 -12.37 -1.41 29.84
N PRO A 247 -12.06 -1.78 31.10
CA PRO A 247 -11.46 -0.84 32.05
C PRO A 247 -10.13 -0.22 31.59
N ALA A 248 -9.24 -1.00 30.94
CA ALA A 248 -8.00 -0.46 30.40
C ALA A 248 -8.23 0.52 29.25
N ILE A 249 -9.21 0.26 28.38
CA ILE A 249 -9.63 1.18 27.31
C ILE A 249 -10.25 2.44 27.90
N ALA A 250 -11.03 2.30 28.96
CA ALA A 250 -11.64 3.41 29.69
C ALA A 250 -10.60 4.31 30.36
N SER A 251 -9.52 3.72 30.92
CA SER A 251 -8.38 4.49 31.44
C SER A 251 -7.65 5.26 30.34
N MET A 252 -7.46 4.67 29.17
CA MET A 252 -6.91 5.39 28.01
C MET A 252 -7.79 6.58 27.61
N LEU A 253 -9.12 6.38 27.58
CA LEU A 253 -10.09 7.44 27.29
C LEU A 253 -10.00 8.56 28.32
N ALA A 254 -9.91 8.19 29.60
CA ALA A 254 -9.75 9.14 30.70
C ALA A 254 -8.53 10.04 30.51
N VAL A 255 -7.37 9.44 30.24
CA VAL A 255 -6.12 10.19 29.97
C VAL A 255 -6.26 11.08 28.74
N ALA A 256 -6.87 10.58 27.67
CA ALA A 256 -7.09 11.37 26.45
C ALA A 256 -7.92 12.63 26.68
N GLN A 257 -8.92 12.55 27.54
CA GLN A 257 -9.87 13.62 27.87
C GLN A 257 -9.37 14.58 28.94
N HIS A 258 -8.35 14.20 29.72
CA HIS A 258 -7.90 14.94 30.89
C HIS A 258 -7.21 16.27 30.56
N GLY A 259 -6.78 16.47 29.32
CA GLY A 259 -6.06 17.67 28.89
C GLY A 259 -4.55 17.65 29.16
N ALA A 260 -3.99 16.55 29.66
CA ALA A 260 -2.54 16.36 29.79
C ALA A 260 -1.84 16.14 28.42
N LEU A 261 -2.58 15.70 27.42
CA LEU A 261 -2.14 15.60 26.02
C LEU A 261 -2.55 16.84 25.23
N SER A 262 -1.90 17.07 24.07
CA SER A 262 -2.38 18.11 23.15
C SER A 262 -3.78 17.78 22.63
N THR A 263 -4.58 18.78 22.31
CA THR A 263 -5.96 18.64 21.82
C THR A 263 -6.05 17.67 20.63
N SER A 264 -5.13 17.81 19.64
CA SER A 264 -5.11 16.92 18.48
C SER A 264 -4.79 15.47 18.85
N VAL A 265 -3.87 15.23 19.80
CA VAL A 265 -3.50 13.88 20.22
C VAL A 265 -4.61 13.25 21.06
N GLY A 266 -5.15 13.98 22.03
CA GLY A 266 -6.27 13.51 22.85
C GLY A 266 -7.48 13.17 22.00
N GLY A 267 -7.91 14.07 21.11
CA GLY A 267 -9.04 13.83 20.21
C GLY A 267 -8.84 12.68 19.25
N ALA A 268 -7.62 12.49 18.73
CA ALA A 268 -7.32 11.35 17.89
C ALA A 268 -7.41 10.02 18.66
N ILE A 269 -7.01 9.99 19.95
CA ILE A 269 -7.16 8.80 20.80
C ILE A 269 -8.64 8.56 21.15
N GLU A 270 -9.41 9.61 21.42
CA GLU A 270 -10.85 9.49 21.61
C GLU A 270 -11.53 8.87 20.39
N LEU A 271 -11.28 9.39 19.19
CA LEU A 271 -11.83 8.84 17.94
C LEU A 271 -11.41 7.40 17.72
N LEU A 272 -10.14 7.07 17.98
CA LEU A 272 -9.61 5.71 17.90
C LEU A 272 -10.41 4.75 18.81
N ILE A 273 -10.64 5.15 20.07
CA ILE A 273 -11.35 4.33 21.05
C ILE A 273 -12.82 4.17 20.65
N TYR A 274 -13.48 5.25 20.30
CA TYR A 274 -14.90 5.22 19.98
C TYR A 274 -15.23 4.43 18.72
N THR A 275 -14.34 4.44 17.73
CA THR A 275 -14.61 3.84 16.41
C THR A 275 -13.81 2.57 16.15
N ALA A 276 -12.81 2.25 16.97
CA ALA A 276 -11.90 1.14 16.82
C ALA A 276 -11.21 1.09 15.44
N GLN A 277 -11.03 2.24 14.77
CA GLN A 277 -10.44 2.29 13.44
C GLN A 277 -8.92 2.15 13.44
N ARG A 278 -8.35 1.88 12.27
CA ARG A 278 -6.89 1.82 12.14
C ARG A 278 -6.26 3.18 12.45
N ARG A 279 -5.14 3.20 13.21
CA ARG A 279 -4.45 4.44 13.58
C ARG A 279 -4.20 5.37 12.39
N LEU A 280 -3.93 4.83 11.20
CA LEU A 280 -3.72 5.64 10.00
C LEU A 280 -5.02 6.35 9.60
N SER A 281 -6.13 5.65 9.58
CA SER A 281 -7.44 6.25 9.27
C SER A 281 -7.77 7.40 10.21
N VAL A 282 -7.52 7.20 11.51
CA VAL A 282 -7.78 8.23 12.53
C VAL A 282 -6.91 9.47 12.33
N VAL A 283 -5.59 9.31 12.18
CA VAL A 283 -4.71 10.48 12.05
C VAL A 283 -4.84 11.20 10.71
N THR A 284 -5.29 10.50 9.66
CA THR A 284 -5.54 11.11 8.34
C THR A 284 -6.99 11.55 8.13
N ALA A 285 -7.81 11.54 9.19
CA ALA A 285 -9.19 12.02 9.13
C ALA A 285 -9.23 13.50 8.73
N ARG A 286 -10.12 13.84 7.81
CA ARG A 286 -10.32 15.22 7.35
C ARG A 286 -11.58 15.80 7.96
N VAL A 287 -11.58 17.11 8.15
CA VAL A 287 -12.75 17.83 8.66
C VAL A 287 -13.99 17.61 7.79
N ALA A 288 -13.82 17.58 6.47
CA ALA A 288 -14.90 17.36 5.51
C ALA A 288 -15.47 15.93 5.48
N GLU A 289 -14.83 14.99 6.21
CA GLU A 289 -15.33 13.61 6.30
C GLU A 289 -16.42 13.43 7.38
N PHE A 290 -16.70 14.46 8.17
CA PHE A 290 -17.65 14.40 9.28
C PHE A 290 -18.88 15.25 8.99
N GLU A 291 -20.05 14.66 9.09
CA GLU A 291 -21.34 15.35 8.91
C GLU A 291 -22.42 14.79 9.86
N PRO A 292 -23.49 15.55 10.15
CA PRO A 292 -24.66 15.01 10.83
C PRO A 292 -25.27 13.85 10.03
N TRP A 293 -25.88 12.89 10.72
CA TRP A 293 -26.66 11.85 10.05
C TRP A 293 -28.10 12.36 9.85
N PRO A 294 -28.53 12.67 8.61
CA PRO A 294 -29.81 13.33 8.36
C PRO A 294 -31.02 12.52 8.87
N GLU A 295 -30.95 11.19 8.75
CA GLU A 295 -32.04 10.27 9.10
C GLU A 295 -32.08 9.94 10.59
N ARG A 296 -31.11 10.42 11.39
CA ARG A 296 -31.01 10.07 12.81
C ARG A 296 -30.54 11.25 13.67
N GLU A 297 -31.48 11.94 14.27
CA GLU A 297 -31.21 13.13 15.08
C GLU A 297 -30.14 12.91 16.15
N GLY A 298 -29.22 13.87 16.26
CA GLY A 298 -28.12 13.85 17.22
C GLY A 298 -26.97 12.89 16.88
N TRP A 299 -27.07 12.12 15.81
CA TRP A 299 -26.00 11.26 15.32
C TRP A 299 -25.18 11.95 14.24
N GLY A 300 -23.94 11.50 14.07
CA GLY A 300 -23.09 11.88 12.96
C GLY A 300 -22.66 10.69 12.12
N ILE A 301 -22.01 10.99 11.00
CA ILE A 301 -21.36 10.01 10.13
C ILE A 301 -19.91 10.44 9.93
N TRP A 302 -19.00 9.47 9.98
CA TRP A 302 -17.64 9.65 9.51
C TRP A 302 -17.42 8.87 8.23
N TRP A 303 -17.23 9.58 7.13
CA TRP A 303 -16.90 9.06 5.82
C TRP A 303 -15.40 8.92 5.66
N GLN A 304 -14.86 7.73 5.89
CA GLN A 304 -13.44 7.52 5.66
C GLN A 304 -13.18 7.45 4.16
N GLY A 305 -12.53 8.46 3.62
CA GLY A 305 -12.14 8.50 2.20
C GLY A 305 -11.29 7.30 1.78
N HIS A 306 -11.09 7.13 0.48
CA HIS A 306 -10.35 6.01 -0.11
C HIS A 306 -8.96 5.85 0.49
N ARG A 307 -8.78 4.84 1.31
CA ARG A 307 -7.51 4.53 1.99
C ARG A 307 -6.89 3.23 1.51
N THR A 308 -7.57 2.50 0.62
CA THR A 308 -7.07 1.27 -0.01
C THR A 308 -7.28 1.31 -1.52
N ILE A 309 -6.31 0.79 -2.29
CA ILE A 309 -6.43 0.66 -3.76
C ILE A 309 -7.65 -0.22 -4.14
N ALA A 310 -8.01 -1.17 -3.27
CA ALA A 310 -9.14 -2.07 -3.48
C ALA A 310 -10.53 -1.41 -3.37
N GLN A 311 -10.61 -0.17 -2.86
CA GLN A 311 -11.89 0.53 -2.66
C GLN A 311 -12.40 1.28 -3.90
N GLY A 312 -11.69 1.21 -5.03
CA GLY A 312 -12.02 1.98 -6.23
C GLY A 312 -11.69 3.48 -6.10
N ALA A 313 -11.71 4.22 -7.18
CA ALA A 313 -11.55 5.68 -7.17
C ALA A 313 -12.90 6.36 -7.01
N PRO A 314 -12.99 7.56 -6.34
CA PRO A 314 -14.20 8.37 -6.37
C PRO A 314 -14.55 8.71 -7.82
N THR A 315 -15.84 8.71 -8.14
CA THR A 315 -16.35 9.17 -9.44
C THR A 315 -16.89 10.60 -9.32
N GLU A 316 -17.02 11.32 -10.43
CA GLU A 316 -17.66 12.65 -10.42
C GLU A 316 -19.09 12.58 -9.89
N ASP A 317 -19.82 11.50 -10.22
CA ASP A 317 -21.21 11.30 -9.80
C ASP A 317 -21.35 10.80 -8.36
N ASP A 318 -20.31 10.18 -7.80
CA ASP A 318 -20.29 9.67 -6.44
C ASP A 318 -18.92 9.85 -5.79
N PRO A 319 -18.64 11.03 -5.22
CA PRO A 319 -17.36 11.32 -4.55
C PRO A 319 -17.14 10.48 -3.27
N ARG A 320 -18.18 9.77 -2.79
CA ARG A 320 -18.12 8.86 -1.62
C ARG A 320 -18.05 7.39 -2.04
N HIS A 321 -18.04 7.11 -3.32
CA HIS A 321 -17.92 5.73 -3.83
C HIS A 321 -16.73 5.00 -3.18
N GLY A 322 -16.95 3.79 -2.65
CA GLY A 322 -15.94 3.01 -1.95
C GLY A 322 -15.48 3.57 -0.59
N SER A 323 -16.09 4.64 -0.07
CA SER A 323 -15.80 5.15 1.26
C SER A 323 -16.35 4.20 2.34
N HIS A 324 -15.59 4.05 3.44
CA HIS A 324 -16.06 3.33 4.61
C HIS A 324 -16.80 4.29 5.55
N ALA A 325 -18.11 4.17 5.64
CA ALA A 325 -18.95 4.99 6.51
C ALA A 325 -19.11 4.39 7.90
N LEU A 326 -18.99 5.23 8.93
CA LEU A 326 -19.18 4.86 10.34
C LEU A 326 -20.20 5.79 11.02
N PRO A 327 -21.27 5.24 11.61
CA PRO A 327 -22.18 6.04 12.41
C PRO A 327 -21.51 6.42 13.73
N LEU A 328 -21.74 7.67 14.15
CA LEU A 328 -21.22 8.23 15.39
C LEU A 328 -22.39 8.50 16.33
N PRO A 329 -22.55 7.74 17.43
CA PRO A 329 -23.59 7.96 18.41
C PRO A 329 -23.56 9.37 19.03
N PRO A 330 -24.68 9.85 19.62
CA PRO A 330 -24.84 11.25 20.04
C PRO A 330 -23.76 11.78 20.97
N HIS A 331 -23.29 10.93 21.87
CA HIS A 331 -22.19 11.31 22.77
C HIS A 331 -20.89 11.58 22.00
N VAL A 332 -20.56 10.73 21.02
CA VAL A 332 -19.35 10.89 20.20
C VAL A 332 -19.52 12.03 19.22
N TRP A 333 -20.68 12.14 18.59
CA TRP A 333 -20.95 13.22 17.65
C TRP A 333 -20.76 14.59 18.31
N ARG A 334 -21.31 14.82 19.51
CA ARG A 334 -21.09 16.05 20.26
C ARG A 334 -19.61 16.33 20.55
N ARG A 335 -18.80 15.29 20.82
CA ARG A 335 -17.35 15.46 20.97
C ARG A 335 -16.70 15.89 19.67
N ILE A 336 -17.09 15.31 18.54
CA ILE A 336 -16.60 15.69 17.21
C ILE A 336 -16.99 17.15 16.90
N GLU A 337 -18.24 17.55 17.13
CA GLU A 337 -18.67 18.94 16.95
C GLU A 337 -17.85 19.93 17.80
N THR A 338 -17.52 19.56 19.03
CA THR A 338 -16.64 20.35 19.90
C THR A 338 -15.26 20.54 19.27
N TYR A 339 -14.65 19.47 18.72
CA TYR A 339 -13.37 19.58 18.02
C TYR A 339 -13.47 20.40 16.74
N LEU A 340 -14.56 20.26 15.99
CA LEU A 340 -14.81 21.03 14.78
C LEU A 340 -14.95 22.53 15.09
N ALA A 341 -15.70 22.86 16.14
CA ALA A 341 -15.86 24.24 16.60
C ALA A 341 -14.54 24.83 17.13
N PHE A 342 -13.79 24.07 17.93
CA PHE A 342 -12.47 24.48 18.42
C PHE A 342 -11.50 24.77 17.27
N SER A 343 -11.41 23.88 16.31
CA SER A 343 -10.53 24.02 15.13
C SER A 343 -10.89 25.25 14.27
N ARG A 344 -12.19 25.59 14.18
CA ARG A 344 -12.66 26.80 13.48
C ARG A 344 -12.21 28.05 14.24
N ARG A 345 -12.51 28.11 15.53
CA ARG A 345 -12.15 29.24 16.39
C ARG A 345 -10.64 29.49 16.41
N GLU A 346 -9.84 28.44 16.56
CA GLU A 346 -8.38 28.56 16.56
C GLU A 346 -7.84 29.14 15.24
N ALA A 347 -8.44 28.80 14.12
CA ALA A 347 -8.06 29.34 12.81
C ALA A 347 -8.44 30.82 12.68
N GLU A 348 -9.64 31.20 13.14
CA GLU A 348 -10.15 32.56 13.16
C GLU A 348 -9.29 33.46 14.05
N GLU A 349 -8.99 33.05 15.30
CA GLU A 349 -8.14 33.78 16.25
C GLU A 349 -6.72 33.99 15.72
N ARG A 350 -6.20 33.07 14.92
CA ARG A 350 -4.87 33.18 14.32
C ARG A 350 -4.85 33.87 12.97
N GLY A 351 -6.00 34.17 12.38
CA GLY A 351 -6.10 34.74 11.04
C GLY A 351 -5.50 33.87 9.96
N VAL A 352 -5.59 32.52 10.09
CA VAL A 352 -5.03 31.55 9.14
C VAL A 352 -6.13 30.63 8.62
N PRO A 353 -5.99 30.09 7.40
CA PRO A 353 -6.93 29.10 6.90
C PRO A 353 -7.03 27.89 7.84
N ARG A 354 -8.24 27.37 8.04
CA ARG A 354 -8.50 26.17 8.82
C ARG A 354 -7.75 24.98 8.21
N SER A 355 -7.10 24.17 9.06
CA SER A 355 -6.50 22.93 8.63
C SER A 355 -7.56 21.98 8.02
N PRO A 356 -7.28 21.33 6.88
CA PRO A 356 -8.18 20.31 6.34
C PRO A 356 -8.18 19.02 7.18
N TRP A 357 -7.19 18.87 8.08
CA TRP A 357 -7.04 17.69 8.93
C TRP A 357 -7.80 17.86 10.23
N MET A 358 -8.52 16.83 10.64
CA MET A 358 -9.24 16.82 11.93
C MET A 358 -8.26 16.95 13.09
N TYR A 359 -7.12 16.29 13.00
CA TYR A 359 -6.06 16.28 14.02
C TYR A 359 -4.72 16.71 13.39
N PRO A 360 -4.48 18.00 13.23
CA PRO A 360 -3.25 18.52 12.65
C PRO A 360 -2.06 18.25 13.56
N ALA A 361 -0.88 18.08 12.97
CA ALA A 361 0.38 18.02 13.70
C ALA A 361 0.73 19.41 14.26
N ALA A 362 1.37 19.45 15.42
CA ALA A 362 1.82 20.73 16.03
C ALA A 362 2.92 21.42 15.21
N ARG A 363 3.62 20.67 14.36
CA ARG A 363 4.74 21.16 13.53
C ARG A 363 4.73 20.49 12.17
N PRO A 364 5.21 21.17 11.11
CA PRO A 364 5.43 20.54 9.82
C PRO A 364 6.48 19.40 9.95
N ARG A 365 6.40 18.41 9.09
CA ARG A 365 7.33 17.26 9.09
C ARG A 365 8.73 17.66 8.65
N ARG A 366 8.83 18.59 7.73
CA ARG A 366 10.07 19.22 7.30
C ARG A 366 9.91 20.75 7.40
N ILE A 367 11.00 21.44 7.61
CA ILE A 367 11.01 22.91 7.64
C ILE A 367 10.61 23.41 6.25
N GLY A 368 9.58 24.28 6.22
CA GLY A 368 9.05 24.83 4.96
C GLY A 368 7.83 24.10 4.39
N ASP A 369 7.58 22.86 4.82
CA ASP A 369 6.38 22.13 4.40
C ASP A 369 5.11 22.67 5.11
N PRO A 370 3.92 22.52 4.52
CA PRO A 370 2.67 22.79 5.22
C PRO A 370 2.47 21.81 6.39
N VAL A 371 1.75 22.28 7.42
CA VAL A 371 1.34 21.40 8.53
C VAL A 371 0.38 20.34 7.99
N THR A 372 0.72 19.09 8.26
CA THR A 372 -0.07 17.92 7.86
C THR A 372 -0.77 17.30 9.07
N HIS A 373 -1.40 16.15 8.89
CA HIS A 373 -1.98 15.36 9.97
C HIS A 373 -0.94 14.84 10.97
N LEU A 374 -1.37 14.43 12.16
CA LEU A 374 -0.55 13.73 13.14
C LEU A 374 0.17 12.52 12.51
N SER A 375 1.39 12.25 12.94
CA SER A 375 2.06 11.00 12.55
C SER A 375 1.38 9.80 13.23
N PRO A 376 1.17 8.67 12.52
CA PRO A 376 0.70 7.43 13.16
C PRO A 376 1.60 6.97 14.31
N HIS A 377 2.89 7.29 14.26
CA HIS A 377 3.83 7.00 15.34
C HIS A 377 3.59 7.88 16.58
N THR A 378 3.19 9.14 16.40
CA THR A 378 2.81 10.01 17.50
C THR A 378 1.70 9.40 18.33
N LEU A 379 0.67 8.86 17.68
CA LEU A 379 -0.45 8.19 18.35
C LEU A 379 0.01 6.94 19.12
N THR A 380 0.90 6.14 18.50
CA THR A 380 1.45 4.94 19.15
C THR A 380 2.28 5.30 20.39
N HIS A 381 3.15 6.31 20.29
CA HIS A 381 3.97 6.74 21.40
C HIS A 381 3.15 7.39 22.51
N ALA A 382 2.11 8.16 22.16
CA ALA A 382 1.23 8.76 23.15
C ALA A 382 0.49 7.70 23.97
N VAL A 383 -0.05 6.68 23.33
CA VAL A 383 -0.71 5.55 24.03
C VAL A 383 0.28 4.78 24.90
N ALA A 384 1.46 4.46 24.36
CA ALA A 384 2.48 3.72 25.10
C ALA A 384 3.02 4.49 26.32
N ALA A 385 2.98 5.83 26.29
CA ALA A 385 3.43 6.68 27.39
C ALA A 385 2.38 6.93 28.47
N MET A 386 1.16 6.41 28.31
CA MET A 386 0.11 6.57 29.34
C MET A 386 0.44 5.70 30.55
N PRO A 387 0.48 6.27 31.76
CA PRO A 387 0.79 5.51 32.97
C PRO A 387 -0.18 4.36 33.21
N GLY A 388 0.36 3.17 33.52
CA GLY A 388 -0.44 1.97 33.79
C GLY A 388 -1.14 1.35 32.58
N ILE A 389 -0.91 1.86 31.38
CA ILE A 389 -1.53 1.35 30.13
C ILE A 389 -0.53 0.51 29.35
N GLU A 390 -0.80 -0.79 29.29
CA GLU A 390 -0.04 -1.74 28.47
C GLU A 390 -0.81 -2.10 27.19
N ALA A 391 -1.08 -1.11 26.34
CA ALA A 391 -1.83 -1.29 25.12
C ALA A 391 -1.24 -0.48 23.96
N SER A 392 -1.57 -0.87 22.75
CA SER A 392 -1.27 -0.14 21.52
C SER A 392 -2.56 0.28 20.82
N PRO A 393 -2.52 1.21 19.87
CA PRO A 393 -3.69 1.55 19.05
C PRO A 393 -4.34 0.33 18.35
N GLN A 394 -3.57 -0.69 18.02
CA GLN A 394 -4.08 -1.91 17.43
C GLN A 394 -4.81 -2.81 18.45
N ASP A 395 -4.44 -2.72 19.72
CA ASP A 395 -5.09 -3.50 20.77
C ASP A 395 -6.49 -2.97 21.12
N VAL A 396 -6.73 -1.66 20.94
CA VAL A 396 -8.09 -1.08 21.02
C VAL A 396 -9.03 -1.75 20.02
N ARG A 397 -8.56 -1.95 18.81
CA ARG A 397 -9.32 -2.61 17.74
C ARG A 397 -9.61 -4.09 18.05
N ARG A 398 -8.64 -4.77 18.67
CA ARG A 398 -8.82 -6.16 19.15
C ARG A 398 -9.80 -6.22 20.32
N ALA A 399 -9.69 -5.27 21.25
CA ALA A 399 -10.62 -5.16 22.37
C ALA A 399 -12.07 -4.98 21.87
N PHE A 400 -12.28 -4.05 20.93
CA PHE A 400 -13.59 -3.87 20.29
C PHE A 400 -14.11 -5.20 19.72
N ALA A 401 -13.32 -5.87 18.88
CA ALA A 401 -13.73 -7.12 18.27
C ALA A 401 -14.10 -8.19 19.31
N THR A 402 -13.25 -8.35 20.34
CA THR A 402 -13.45 -9.37 21.38
C THR A 402 -14.65 -9.04 22.28
N VAL A 403 -14.74 -7.81 22.76
CA VAL A 403 -15.80 -7.40 23.70
C VAL A 403 -17.15 -7.36 23.01
N CYS A 404 -17.25 -6.80 21.80
CA CYS A 404 -18.50 -6.76 21.06
C CYS A 404 -19.07 -8.15 20.82
N GLN A 405 -18.23 -9.11 20.41
CA GLN A 405 -18.70 -10.47 20.13
C GLN A 405 -18.98 -11.27 21.39
N ARG A 406 -18.09 -11.22 22.39
CA ARG A 406 -18.19 -12.06 23.58
C ARG A 406 -19.15 -11.50 24.64
N ASP A 407 -19.06 -10.19 24.90
CA ASP A 407 -19.69 -9.57 26.06
C ASP A 407 -20.96 -8.77 25.68
N LEU A 408 -21.03 -8.24 24.46
CA LEU A 408 -22.13 -7.40 23.98
C LEU A 408 -23.06 -8.13 22.98
N GLY A 409 -22.79 -9.39 22.65
CA GLY A 409 -23.64 -10.19 21.78
C GLY A 409 -23.71 -9.70 20.32
N VAL A 410 -22.75 -8.90 19.86
CA VAL A 410 -22.75 -8.38 18.49
C VAL A 410 -22.26 -9.45 17.52
N ALA A 411 -23.01 -9.67 16.44
CA ALA A 411 -22.65 -10.63 15.41
C ALA A 411 -21.27 -10.34 14.80
N ALA A 412 -20.50 -11.39 14.51
CA ALA A 412 -19.14 -11.26 13.94
C ALA A 412 -19.13 -10.52 12.59
N SER A 413 -20.17 -10.68 11.77
CA SER A 413 -20.35 -9.94 10.51
C SER A 413 -20.44 -8.43 10.73
N VAL A 414 -21.23 -7.98 11.71
CA VAL A 414 -21.38 -6.57 12.06
C VAL A 414 -20.06 -6.00 12.58
N VAL A 415 -19.35 -6.75 13.45
CA VAL A 415 -18.00 -6.37 13.89
C VAL A 415 -17.04 -6.24 12.70
N GLY A 416 -17.10 -7.19 11.77
CA GLY A 416 -16.33 -7.14 10.52
C GLY A 416 -16.64 -5.89 9.70
N MET A 417 -17.94 -5.53 9.55
CA MET A 417 -18.37 -4.31 8.86
C MET A 417 -17.85 -3.03 9.52
N VAL A 418 -17.91 -2.93 10.86
CA VAL A 418 -17.36 -1.76 11.60
C VAL A 418 -15.85 -1.67 11.40
N LEU A 419 -15.17 -2.80 11.42
CA LEU A 419 -13.71 -2.86 11.30
C LEU A 419 -13.20 -2.81 9.85
N ASP A 420 -14.05 -2.69 8.85
CA ASP A 420 -13.65 -2.70 7.43
C ASP A 420 -12.76 -3.93 7.12
N HIS A 421 -13.19 -5.10 7.58
CA HIS A 421 -12.62 -6.37 7.18
C HIS A 421 -13.34 -6.84 5.91
N ALA A 422 -12.59 -7.29 4.90
CA ALA A 422 -13.19 -7.97 3.76
C ALA A 422 -13.86 -9.26 4.28
N THR A 423 -15.18 -9.22 4.42
CA THR A 423 -16.00 -10.39 4.74
C THR A 423 -16.52 -10.92 3.42
N GLY A 424 -16.12 -12.14 3.05
CA GLY A 424 -16.54 -12.79 1.81
C GLY A 424 -18.05 -13.03 1.68
N ASP A 425 -18.82 -12.71 2.72
CA ASP A 425 -20.28 -12.95 2.81
C ASP A 425 -21.12 -11.65 2.81
N LEU A 426 -20.51 -10.49 2.53
CA LEU A 426 -21.31 -9.28 2.31
C LEU A 426 -21.94 -9.37 0.91
N PRO A 427 -23.24 -9.04 0.77
CA PRO A 427 -23.82 -8.92 -0.55
C PRO A 427 -22.94 -7.98 -1.37
N GLU A 428 -22.46 -8.46 -2.52
CA GLU A 428 -21.80 -7.61 -3.49
C GLU A 428 -22.71 -6.41 -3.71
N VAL A 429 -22.19 -5.21 -3.44
CA VAL A 429 -22.86 -3.98 -3.86
C VAL A 429 -22.85 -4.05 -5.39
N SER A 430 -23.90 -4.63 -5.94
CA SER A 430 -24.06 -4.77 -7.39
C SER A 430 -23.84 -3.39 -8.01
N ASP A 431 -23.26 -3.34 -9.20
CA ASP A 431 -23.09 -2.13 -10.01
C ASP A 431 -24.43 -1.46 -10.41
N GLY A 432 -25.44 -1.65 -9.57
CA GLY A 432 -26.80 -1.13 -9.73
C GLY A 432 -26.91 0.37 -9.55
N ASN A 433 -28.06 0.88 -9.97
CA ASN A 433 -28.52 2.26 -9.92
C ASN A 433 -28.02 3.02 -8.66
N PRO A 434 -27.57 4.29 -8.76
CA PRO A 434 -27.16 5.13 -7.62
C PRO A 434 -28.13 5.15 -6.43
N MET A 435 -29.41 5.02 -6.67
CA MET A 435 -30.45 4.90 -5.63
C MET A 435 -30.32 3.62 -4.80
N THR A 436 -30.01 2.49 -5.43
CA THR A 436 -29.81 1.20 -4.74
C THR A 436 -28.56 1.23 -3.87
N ARG A 437 -27.49 1.89 -4.35
CA ARG A 437 -26.22 2.09 -3.60
C ARG A 437 -26.43 2.94 -2.34
N ARG A 438 -27.21 4.01 -2.42
CA ARG A 438 -27.52 4.88 -1.27
C ARG A 438 -28.31 4.10 -0.21
N SER A 439 -29.33 3.37 -0.63
CA SER A 439 -30.09 2.48 0.25
C SER A 439 -29.22 1.43 0.95
N THR A 440 -28.23 0.85 0.26
CA THR A 440 -27.31 -0.13 0.83
C THR A 440 -26.37 0.49 1.87
N LEU A 441 -25.87 1.72 1.62
CA LEU A 441 -25.03 2.45 2.58
C LEU A 441 -25.79 2.80 3.85
N ASP A 442 -27.05 3.27 3.72
CA ASP A 442 -27.93 3.59 4.85
C ASP A 442 -28.25 2.32 5.67
N GLN A 443 -28.51 1.20 5.02
CA GLN A 443 -28.69 -0.09 5.69
C GLN A 443 -27.43 -0.52 6.43
N MET A 444 -26.24 -0.34 5.83
CA MET A 444 -24.98 -0.65 6.50
C MET A 444 -24.73 0.26 7.72
N LEU A 445 -25.08 1.54 7.67
CA LEU A 445 -24.98 2.45 8.81
C LEU A 445 -25.92 2.00 9.92
N ALA A 446 -27.18 1.68 9.60
CA ALA A 446 -28.17 1.20 10.55
C ALA A 446 -27.73 -0.10 11.26
N LEU A 447 -27.07 -1.02 10.55
CA LEU A 447 -26.52 -2.25 11.12
C LEU A 447 -25.32 -2.01 12.05
N LYS A 448 -24.45 -1.06 11.73
CA LYS A 448 -23.27 -0.71 12.53
C LYS A 448 -23.61 0.08 13.79
N ALA A 449 -24.67 0.88 13.75
CA ALA A 449 -25.00 1.83 14.81
C ALA A 449 -25.20 1.18 16.19
N PRO A 450 -25.98 0.10 16.37
CA PRO A 450 -26.16 -0.54 17.66
C PRO A 450 -24.84 -1.07 18.25
N ALA A 451 -23.97 -1.61 17.41
CA ALA A 451 -22.67 -2.14 17.84
C ALA A 451 -21.74 -1.05 18.40
N LEU A 452 -21.66 0.09 17.69
CA LEU A 452 -20.85 1.23 18.15
C LEU A 452 -21.47 1.88 19.39
N GLU A 453 -22.79 1.97 19.48
CA GLU A 453 -23.47 2.50 20.65
C GLU A 453 -23.25 1.62 21.89
N ALA A 454 -23.40 0.31 21.77
CA ALA A 454 -23.16 -0.64 22.85
C ALA A 454 -21.72 -0.60 23.34
N TRP A 455 -20.76 -0.60 22.41
CA TRP A 455 -19.33 -0.45 22.72
C TRP A 455 -19.04 0.82 23.52
N GLN A 456 -19.56 1.95 23.06
CA GLN A 456 -19.31 3.24 23.69
C GLN A 456 -19.97 3.33 25.06
N LYS A 457 -21.20 2.80 25.23
CA LYS A 457 -21.85 2.71 26.54
C LYS A 457 -21.00 1.90 27.52
N ALA A 458 -20.46 0.76 27.08
CA ALA A 458 -19.60 -0.07 27.91
C ALA A 458 -18.31 0.66 28.32
N VAL A 459 -17.62 1.30 27.36
CA VAL A 459 -16.40 2.06 27.64
C VAL A 459 -16.68 3.27 28.52
N TRP A 460 -17.77 3.98 28.29
CA TRP A 460 -18.15 5.15 29.05
C TRP A 460 -18.52 4.83 30.49
N ALA A 461 -19.25 3.75 30.72
CA ALA A 461 -19.60 3.29 32.08
C ALA A 461 -18.34 3.02 32.93
N GLU A 462 -17.31 2.40 32.36
CA GLU A 462 -16.03 2.21 33.04
C GLU A 462 -15.21 3.50 33.15
N ARG A 463 -15.32 4.41 32.15
CA ARG A 463 -14.62 5.72 32.19
C ARG A 463 -15.03 6.58 33.38
N LEU A 464 -16.32 6.52 33.76
CA LEU A 464 -16.82 7.30 34.91
C LEU A 464 -16.23 6.86 36.26
N LYS A 465 -15.66 5.65 36.32
CA LYS A 465 -15.01 5.09 37.51
C LYS A 465 -13.52 5.43 37.61
N VAL A 466 -12.95 6.01 36.54
CA VAL A 466 -11.51 6.28 36.48
C VAL A 466 -11.21 7.65 37.11
N GLU A 467 -10.42 7.63 38.17
CA GLU A 467 -9.83 8.81 38.78
C GLU A 467 -8.40 9.00 38.23
N LEU A 468 -8.03 10.24 37.96
CA LEU A 468 -6.71 10.60 37.48
C LEU A 468 -6.10 11.66 38.40
N PRO A 469 -4.75 11.66 38.52
CA PRO A 469 -4.08 12.73 39.28
C PRO A 469 -4.25 14.07 38.59
N ASP A 470 -3.84 15.13 39.26
CA ASP A 470 -3.83 16.49 38.68
C ASP A 470 -3.18 16.51 37.30
N ARG A 471 -3.64 17.46 36.46
CA ARG A 471 -3.20 17.60 35.07
C ARG A 471 -1.70 17.72 34.90
N GLU A 472 -1.04 18.54 35.72
CA GLU A 472 0.40 18.75 35.60
C GLU A 472 1.18 17.51 36.07
N VAL A 473 0.69 16.80 37.08
CA VAL A 473 1.25 15.56 37.57
C VAL A 473 1.14 14.48 36.47
N LEU A 474 -0.03 14.31 35.87
CA LEU A 474 -0.23 13.34 34.80
C LEU A 474 0.64 13.66 33.58
N LYS A 475 0.75 14.93 33.22
CA LYS A 475 1.59 15.39 32.11
C LYS A 475 3.08 15.10 32.38
N ALA A 476 3.55 15.32 33.60
CA ALA A 476 4.91 14.98 33.99
C ALA A 476 5.17 13.46 33.90
N GLN A 477 4.24 12.64 34.35
CA GLN A 477 4.33 11.18 34.25
C GLN A 477 4.40 10.73 32.78
N ILE A 478 3.55 11.27 31.91
CA ILE A 478 3.56 10.95 30.45
C ILE A 478 4.90 11.35 29.82
N VAL A 479 5.45 12.53 30.17
CA VAL A 479 6.74 12.98 29.66
C VAL A 479 7.87 12.08 30.13
N ALA A 480 7.90 11.71 31.41
CA ALA A 480 8.90 10.81 31.98
C ALA A 480 8.86 9.44 31.29
N GLU A 481 7.68 8.85 31.09
CA GLU A 481 7.53 7.57 30.39
C GLU A 481 7.97 7.65 28.91
N ASN A 482 7.65 8.72 28.19
CA ASN A 482 8.13 8.95 26.83
C ASN A 482 9.67 9.00 26.74
N LEU A 483 10.31 9.59 27.73
CA LEU A 483 11.77 9.70 27.78
C LEU A 483 12.40 8.35 28.13
N ARG A 484 11.82 7.64 29.10
CA ARG A 484 12.23 6.26 29.44
C ARG A 484 12.19 5.33 28.22
N GLN A 485 11.12 5.37 27.42
CA GLN A 485 10.98 4.56 26.20
C GLN A 485 11.99 4.93 25.11
N ARG A 486 12.54 6.12 25.14
CA ARG A 486 13.62 6.56 24.24
C ARG A 486 15.02 6.24 24.78
N GLY A 487 15.12 5.55 25.89
CA GLY A 487 16.39 5.24 26.55
C GLY A 487 17.05 6.46 27.21
N VAL A 488 16.26 7.50 27.50
CA VAL A 488 16.76 8.68 28.22
C VAL A 488 16.58 8.41 29.71
N THR A 489 17.67 8.12 30.38
CA THR A 489 17.70 7.84 31.84
C THR A 489 17.97 9.11 32.65
N ASP A 490 18.56 10.12 32.06
CA ASP A 490 18.87 11.40 32.68
C ASP A 490 18.08 12.53 32.01
N LEU A 491 17.08 13.03 32.74
CA LEU A 491 16.17 14.09 32.31
C LEU A 491 16.85 15.45 32.24
N GLU A 492 17.81 15.70 33.12
CA GLU A 492 18.54 16.98 33.18
C GLU A 492 19.51 17.07 32.00
N ALA A 493 20.28 16.04 31.76
CA ALA A 493 21.20 15.95 30.62
C ALA A 493 20.48 16.06 29.27
N GLU A 494 19.28 15.47 29.12
CA GLU A 494 18.48 15.63 27.91
C GLU A 494 17.88 17.05 27.80
N GLY A 495 17.45 17.62 28.90
CA GLY A 495 17.00 19.02 28.97
C GLY A 495 18.10 19.98 28.55
N GLU A 496 19.31 19.74 28.99
CA GLU A 496 20.49 20.53 28.62
C GLU A 496 20.89 20.33 27.16
N ARG A 497 20.88 19.10 26.64
CA ARG A 497 21.09 18.82 25.23
C ARG A 497 20.09 19.53 24.34
N ARG A 498 18.81 19.54 24.71
CA ARG A 498 17.75 20.26 23.98
C ARG A 498 17.93 21.76 24.00
N ARG A 499 18.32 22.33 25.16
CA ARG A 499 18.66 23.75 25.26
C ARG A 499 19.85 24.13 24.39
N LYS A 500 20.93 23.35 24.43
CA LYS A 500 22.11 23.53 23.57
C LYS A 500 21.77 23.41 22.08
N ALA A 501 20.95 22.41 21.69
CA ALA A 501 20.51 22.26 20.32
C ALA A 501 19.61 23.40 19.84
N ALA A 502 18.73 23.90 20.69
CA ALA A 502 17.89 25.06 20.41
C ALA A 502 18.71 26.36 20.28
N ALA A 503 19.69 26.56 21.17
CA ALA A 503 20.62 27.70 21.13
C ALA A 503 21.47 27.65 19.85
N LYS A 504 21.99 26.48 19.47
CA LYS A 504 22.72 26.29 18.23
C LYS A 504 21.86 26.58 17.00
N ALA A 505 20.62 26.07 16.96
CA ALA A 505 19.68 26.33 15.87
C ALA A 505 19.33 27.84 15.78
N TYR A 506 19.26 28.51 16.93
CA TYR A 506 19.06 29.96 16.99
C TYR A 506 20.27 30.73 16.45
N ALA A 507 21.48 30.38 16.87
CA ALA A 507 22.73 31.00 16.42
C ALA A 507 22.97 30.78 14.89
N GLU A 508 22.55 29.67 14.37
CA GLU A 508 22.65 29.33 12.93
C GLU A 508 21.50 29.94 12.08
N GLY A 509 20.68 30.86 12.64
CA GLY A 509 19.56 31.51 11.95
C GLY A 509 18.46 30.54 11.57
N ARG A 510 18.45 29.31 12.13
CA ARG A 510 17.48 28.24 11.86
C ARG A 510 16.24 28.35 12.75
N THR A 511 15.85 29.52 13.21
CA THR A 511 14.66 29.69 14.03
C THR A 511 13.38 29.63 13.20
N TRP A 512 12.39 28.95 13.76
CA TRP A 512 11.06 28.73 13.14
C TRP A 512 10.35 30.04 12.77
N ARG A 513 10.64 31.17 13.42
CA ARG A 513 10.03 32.49 13.16
C ARG A 513 10.54 33.18 11.90
N GLN A 514 11.80 33.00 11.50
CA GLN A 514 12.38 33.69 10.34
C GLN A 514 12.00 33.12 9.00
N ARG A 515 11.40 31.90 8.92
CA ARG A 515 11.00 31.26 7.68
C ARG A 515 9.54 31.44 7.30
N ARG A 516 8.80 32.35 7.95
CA ARG A 516 7.44 32.78 7.58
C ARG A 516 7.39 33.95 6.59
N ARG A 517 8.49 34.29 5.91
CA ARG A 517 8.39 35.20 4.75
C ARG A 517 7.76 34.44 3.59
N PRO A 518 6.63 34.91 3.01
CA PRO A 518 6.10 34.34 1.79
C PRO A 518 7.15 34.48 0.68
N VAL A 519 7.40 33.41 -0.03
CA VAL A 519 8.17 33.44 -1.29
C VAL A 519 7.35 34.28 -2.24
N GLY A 520 7.80 35.52 -2.52
CA GLY A 520 7.13 36.43 -3.44
C GLY A 520 7.10 37.90 -3.04
N ALA A 521 7.58 38.29 -1.86
CA ALA A 521 7.73 39.71 -1.54
C ALA A 521 9.04 40.25 -2.17
N THR A 522 8.94 40.79 -3.38
CA THR A 522 9.95 41.67 -3.99
C THR A 522 10.15 42.86 -3.07
N ASN A 523 11.39 43.18 -2.73
CA ASN A 523 11.77 44.42 -2.10
C ASN A 523 11.31 45.60 -2.98
N PRO A 524 10.59 46.59 -2.49
CA PRO A 524 10.59 47.90 -3.15
C PRO A 524 11.93 48.56 -2.87
N ALA A 525 12.50 49.13 -3.91
CA ALA A 525 13.72 49.93 -3.88
C ALA A 525 13.64 51.14 -2.96
#